data_bc3add6426958767dbcb21f585d45ad2
#
_entry.id   bc3add6426958767dbcb21f585d45ad2
#
_cell.length_a   1.000
_cell.length_b   1.000
_cell.length_c   1.000
_cell.angle_alpha   90.00
_cell.angle_beta   90.00
_cell.angle_gamma   90.00
#
_symmetry.space_group_name_H-M   'P 1'
#
loop_
_entity.id
_entity.type
_entity.pdbx_description
1 polymer ?
#
loop_
_entity_poly.entity_id
_entity_poly.type
_entity_poly.pdbx_seq_one_letter_code
_entity_poly.pdbx_strand_id
1 'polypeptide(L)'
;EQGEMTNRDLLELAAKAIGMDVDFFGDENGFDCVTDEQQYWNPLTDDGDALRLSVQLHIDILHRFCGGARVEALAPGGRVIAEYCHVDTRGDATRTAIVRAAAEIGKAVK
;
A
#
# COMPACT_ATOMS: atom_id res chain seq x y z
N GLU A 1 -16.74 -12.10 8.56
CA GLU A 1 -16.13 -11.90 7.89
C GLU A 1 -15.56 -11.05 7.71
N GLN A 2 -15.33 -11.20 7.97
CA GLN A 2 -14.79 -10.30 7.71
C GLN A 2 -14.65 -9.84 6.45
N GLY A 3 -14.97 -9.01 5.92
CA GLY A 3 -14.91 -8.54 4.60
C GLY A 3 -13.55 -8.03 4.22
N GLU A 4 -13.37 -7.72 2.94
CA GLU A 4 -12.13 -7.14 2.48
C GLU A 4 -11.94 -5.73 3.05
N MET A 5 -10.69 -5.38 3.29
CA MET A 5 -10.38 -4.04 3.73
C MET A 5 -10.61 -3.04 2.59
N THR A 6 -11.16 -1.88 2.94
CA THR A 6 -11.33 -0.82 1.97
C THR A 6 -9.99 -0.13 1.73
N ASN A 7 -9.92 0.69 0.69
CA ASN A 7 -8.71 1.48 0.43
C ASN A 7 -8.38 2.40 1.61
N ARG A 8 -9.41 2.96 2.27
CA ARG A 8 -9.18 3.77 3.46
C ARG A 8 -8.53 2.96 4.58
N ASP A 9 -9.03 1.74 4.81
CA ASP A 9 -8.45 0.86 5.84
C ASP A 9 -6.99 0.55 5.53
N LEU A 10 -6.69 0.26 4.26
CA LEU A 10 -5.33 -0.04 3.85
C LEU A 10 -4.41 1.16 4.08
N LEU A 11 -4.87 2.35 3.70
CA LEU A 11 -4.06 3.57 3.87
C LEU A 11 -3.85 3.89 5.34
N GLU A 12 -4.87 3.70 6.16
CA GLU A 12 -4.76 3.95 7.60
C GLU A 12 -3.75 3.01 8.24
N LEU A 13 -3.80 1.72 7.90
CA LEU A 13 -2.86 0.76 8.44
C LEU A 13 -1.44 0.99 7.92
N ALA A 14 -1.31 1.37 6.64
CA ALA A 14 0.00 1.68 6.08
C ALA A 14 0.61 2.90 6.78
N ALA A 15 -0.20 3.93 7.05
CA ALA A 15 0.26 5.10 7.79
C ALA A 15 0.69 4.72 9.20
N LYS A 16 -0.07 3.85 9.84
CA LYS A 16 0.27 3.37 11.18
C LYS A 16 1.62 2.66 11.18
N ALA A 17 1.92 1.92 10.12
CA ALA A 17 3.19 1.20 10.02
C ALA A 17 4.39 2.15 10.06
N ILE A 18 4.24 3.37 9.56
CA ILE A 18 5.33 4.36 9.56
C ILE A 18 5.16 5.42 10.64
N GLY A 19 4.21 5.20 11.56
CA GLY A 19 4.02 6.10 12.68
C GLY A 19 3.40 7.44 12.31
N MET A 20 2.60 7.48 11.26
CA MET A 20 2.01 8.70 10.74
C MET A 20 0.50 8.68 10.94
N ASP A 21 -0.06 9.80 11.33
CA ASP A 21 -1.50 9.96 11.44
C ASP A 21 -2.02 10.59 10.16
N VAL A 22 -3.16 10.10 9.70
CA VAL A 22 -3.80 10.64 8.50
C VAL A 22 -5.28 10.87 8.76
N ASP A 23 -5.84 11.85 8.05
CA ASP A 23 -7.26 12.12 8.04
C ASP A 23 -7.81 11.90 6.64
N PHE A 24 -9.07 11.53 6.57
CA PHE A 24 -9.72 11.29 5.28
C PHE A 24 -10.85 12.29 5.12
N PHE A 25 -10.90 12.91 3.95
CA PHE A 25 -11.94 13.87 3.58
C PHE A 25 -12.66 13.36 2.33
N GLY A 26 -13.97 13.31 2.37
CA GLY A 26 -14.75 12.79 1.27
C GLY A 26 -15.57 11.58 1.70
N ASP A 27 -15.99 10.80 0.72
CA ASP A 27 -16.81 9.62 0.98
C ASP A 27 -16.18 8.38 0.33
N GLU A 28 -16.93 7.28 0.33
CA GLU A 28 -16.42 6.01 -0.19
C GLU A 28 -16.13 6.04 -1.69
N ASN A 29 -16.77 6.93 -2.42
CA ASN A 29 -16.59 7.01 -3.87
C ASN A 29 -15.37 7.85 -4.26
N GLY A 30 -14.95 8.73 -3.38
CA GLY A 30 -13.76 9.53 -3.58
C GLY A 30 -13.38 10.25 -2.31
N PHE A 31 -12.14 10.14 -1.93
CA PHE A 31 -11.64 10.78 -0.71
C PHE A 31 -10.22 11.23 -0.89
N ASP A 32 -9.84 12.21 -0.09
CA ASP A 32 -8.46 12.65 0.03
C ASP A 32 -7.91 12.14 1.35
N CYS A 33 -6.67 11.69 1.32
CA CYS A 33 -5.95 11.29 2.52
C CYS A 33 -4.89 12.34 2.80
N VAL A 34 -4.93 12.93 3.99
CA VAL A 34 -4.12 14.09 4.33
C VAL A 34 -3.36 13.80 5.62
N THR A 35 -2.07 14.09 5.62
CA THR A 35 -1.23 13.91 6.80
C THR A 35 -1.49 15.02 7.82
N ASP A 36 -0.95 14.86 9.01
CA ASP A 36 -1.04 15.89 10.04
C ASP A 36 -0.31 17.17 9.66
N GLU A 37 0.58 17.11 8.67
CA GLU A 37 1.24 18.28 8.12
C GLU A 37 0.48 18.90 6.95
N GLN A 38 -0.78 18.46 6.75
CA GLN A 38 -1.68 19.00 5.72
C GLN A 38 -1.20 18.71 4.30
N GLN A 39 -0.52 17.60 4.11
CA GLN A 39 -0.07 17.19 2.78
C GLN A 39 -0.84 15.98 2.29
N TYR A 40 -1.17 15.96 1.02
CA TYR A 40 -1.81 14.80 0.41
C TYR A 40 -0.85 13.61 0.43
N TRP A 41 -1.40 12.46 0.75
CA TRP A 41 -0.62 11.22 0.80
C TRP A 41 -1.48 10.07 0.33
N ASN A 42 -1.10 9.44 -0.77
CA ASN A 42 -1.86 8.31 -1.28
C ASN A 42 -0.97 7.35 -2.06
N PRO A 43 -0.32 6.41 -1.39
CA PRO A 43 0.55 5.45 -2.09
C PRO A 43 -0.20 4.48 -2.99
N LEU A 44 -1.53 4.46 -2.97
CA LEU A 44 -2.30 3.65 -3.92
C LEU A 44 -2.34 4.29 -5.30
N THR A 45 -2.19 5.61 -5.38
CA THR A 45 -2.30 6.33 -6.65
C THR A 45 -1.04 7.12 -7.01
N ASP A 46 -0.14 7.35 -6.07
CA ASP A 46 1.05 8.15 -6.30
C ASP A 46 2.31 7.30 -6.16
N ASP A 47 3.09 7.23 -7.24
CA ASP A 47 4.30 6.42 -7.27
C ASP A 47 5.34 6.87 -6.25
N GLY A 48 5.49 8.17 -6.07
CA GLY A 48 6.45 8.71 -5.10
C GLY A 48 6.09 8.32 -3.67
N ASP A 49 4.81 8.43 -3.32
CA ASP A 49 4.35 8.04 -2.00
C ASP A 49 4.55 6.55 -1.77
N ALA A 50 4.26 5.73 -2.80
CA ALA A 50 4.44 4.28 -2.71
C ALA A 50 5.91 3.92 -2.54
N LEU A 51 6.78 4.55 -3.31
CA LEU A 51 8.22 4.29 -3.21
C LEU A 51 8.76 4.65 -1.83
N ARG A 52 8.39 5.84 -1.33
CA ARG A 52 8.83 6.26 0.00
C ARG A 52 8.35 5.29 1.08
N LEU A 53 7.12 4.81 0.95
CA LEU A 53 6.57 3.83 1.89
C LEU A 53 7.38 2.54 1.88
N SER A 54 7.72 2.04 0.68
CA SER A 54 8.48 0.80 0.58
C SER A 54 9.89 0.96 1.15
N VAL A 55 10.49 2.12 0.93
CA VAL A 55 11.85 2.39 1.46
C VAL A 55 11.83 2.46 2.99
N GLN A 56 10.85 3.17 3.56
CA GLN A 56 10.76 3.30 5.01
C GLN A 56 10.56 1.97 5.71
N LEU A 57 9.80 1.07 5.09
CA LEU A 57 9.47 -0.21 5.70
C LEU A 57 10.33 -1.36 5.21
N HIS A 58 11.32 -1.08 4.37
CA HIS A 58 12.22 -2.10 3.81
C HIS A 58 11.44 -3.20 3.10
N ILE A 59 10.47 -2.79 2.28
CA ILE A 59 9.68 -3.73 1.49
C ILE A 59 10.39 -3.95 0.16
N ASP A 60 10.71 -5.21 -0.15
CA ASP A 60 11.30 -5.57 -1.44
C ASP A 60 10.19 -5.77 -2.47
N ILE A 61 10.47 -5.38 -3.70
CA ILE A 61 9.49 -5.48 -4.77
C ILE A 61 10.09 -6.31 -5.90
N LEU A 62 9.35 -7.34 -6.30
CA LEU A 62 9.77 -8.22 -7.39
C LEU A 62 8.73 -8.20 -8.49
N HIS A 63 9.19 -7.96 -9.71
CA HIS A 63 8.34 -8.01 -10.89
C HIS A 63 8.59 -9.34 -11.59
N ARG A 64 7.54 -10.12 -11.76
CA ARG A 64 7.68 -11.46 -12.34
C ARG A 64 6.81 -11.63 -13.57
N PHE A 65 7.29 -12.41 -14.51
CA PHE A 65 6.56 -12.72 -15.74
C PHE A 65 6.28 -14.21 -15.91
N CYS A 66 6.94 -15.07 -15.16
CA CYS A 66 6.73 -16.51 -15.30
C CYS A 66 5.34 -16.88 -14.79
N GLY A 67 4.52 -17.49 -15.67
CA GLY A 67 3.17 -17.86 -15.31
C GLY A 67 2.20 -16.70 -15.30
N GLY A 68 2.55 -15.58 -15.94
CA GLY A 68 1.74 -14.38 -15.98
C GLY A 68 2.45 -13.23 -15.30
N ALA A 69 1.99 -12.03 -15.55
CA ALA A 69 2.58 -10.84 -14.96
C ALA A 69 2.07 -10.68 -13.52
N ARG A 70 2.98 -10.53 -12.59
CA ARG A 70 2.60 -10.25 -11.20
C ARG A 70 3.71 -9.48 -10.50
N VAL A 71 3.33 -8.80 -9.43
CA VAL A 71 4.25 -8.07 -8.58
C VAL A 71 4.16 -8.67 -7.18
N GLU A 72 5.30 -8.94 -6.58
CA GLU A 72 5.36 -9.44 -5.20
C GLU A 72 6.04 -8.38 -4.34
N ALA A 73 5.42 -8.09 -3.20
CA ALA A 73 6.01 -7.22 -2.19
C ALA A 73 6.35 -8.08 -0.97
N LEU A 74 7.60 -8.01 -0.55
CA LEU A 74 8.08 -8.82 0.58
C LEU A 74 8.38 -7.88 1.74
N ALA A 75 7.58 -8.01 2.80
CA ALA A 75 7.80 -7.26 4.03
C ALA A 75 8.91 -7.94 4.84
N PRO A 76 9.58 -7.19 5.74
CA PRO A 76 10.53 -7.80 6.67
C PRO A 76 9.86 -8.93 7.44
N GLY A 77 10.57 -10.02 7.62
CA GLY A 77 10.03 -11.21 8.26
C GLY A 77 9.50 -12.24 7.28
N GLY A 78 9.62 -11.97 5.96
CA GLY A 78 9.31 -12.95 4.93
C GLY A 78 7.88 -12.99 4.45
N ARG A 79 7.05 -12.03 4.89
CA ARG A 79 5.66 -11.99 4.42
C ARG A 79 5.62 -11.51 2.97
N VAL A 80 4.88 -12.22 2.15
CA VAL A 80 4.78 -11.92 0.72
C VAL A 80 3.34 -11.57 0.38
N ILE A 81 3.17 -10.44 -0.31
CA ILE A 81 1.90 -10.04 -0.90
C ILE A 81 2.10 -10.02 -2.41
N ALA A 82 1.23 -10.66 -3.14
CA ALA A 82 1.33 -10.70 -4.60
C ALA A 82 0.07 -10.12 -5.24
N GLU A 83 0.27 -9.31 -6.27
CA GLU A 83 -0.81 -8.77 -7.07
C GLU A 83 -0.60 -9.18 -8.52
N TYR A 84 -1.64 -9.70 -9.13
CA TYR A 84 -1.59 -10.04 -10.55
C TYR A 84 -2.00 -8.82 -11.35
N CYS A 85 -1.39 -8.65 -12.50
CA CYS A 85 -1.66 -7.47 -13.30
C CYS A 85 -1.55 -7.75 -14.78
N HIS A 86 -2.21 -6.91 -15.55
CA HIS A 86 -1.93 -6.79 -16.98
C HIS A 86 -0.78 -5.81 -17.14
N VAL A 87 -0.18 -5.81 -18.32
CA VAL A 87 0.94 -4.91 -18.61
C VAL A 87 0.56 -3.45 -18.31
N ASP A 88 -0.66 -3.06 -18.71
CA ASP A 88 -1.11 -1.68 -18.57
C ASP A 88 -1.39 -1.28 -17.13
N THR A 89 -1.56 -2.25 -16.22
CA THR A 89 -1.90 -1.98 -14.83
C THR A 89 -0.78 -2.34 -13.86
N ARG A 90 0.44 -2.53 -14.39
CA ARG A 90 1.56 -2.93 -13.54
C ARG A 90 1.86 -1.90 -12.45
N GLY A 91 1.74 -0.62 -12.78
CA GLY A 91 1.95 0.44 -11.78
C GLY A 91 0.93 0.35 -10.66
N ASP A 92 -0.34 0.16 -10.99
CA ASP A 92 -1.40 0.01 -9.98
C ASP A 92 -1.15 -1.22 -9.12
N ALA A 93 -0.78 -2.34 -9.76
CA ALA A 93 -0.51 -3.58 -9.01
C ALA A 93 0.67 -3.40 -8.08
N THR A 94 1.72 -2.71 -8.53
CA THR A 94 2.90 -2.45 -7.71
C THR A 94 2.54 -1.61 -6.48
N ARG A 95 1.81 -0.51 -6.69
CA ARG A 95 1.40 0.35 -5.59
C ARG A 95 0.51 -0.41 -4.61
N THR A 96 -0.44 -1.19 -5.12
CA THR A 96 -1.34 -1.97 -4.27
C THR A 96 -0.57 -3.01 -3.45
N ALA A 97 0.39 -3.69 -4.07
CA ALA A 97 1.20 -4.68 -3.35
C ALA A 97 1.99 -4.02 -2.21
N ILE A 98 2.58 -2.85 -2.48
CA ILE A 98 3.33 -2.11 -1.45
C ILE A 98 2.41 -1.73 -0.29
N VAL A 99 1.23 -1.16 -0.60
CA VAL A 99 0.32 -0.71 0.43
C VAL A 99 -0.22 -1.88 1.25
N ARG A 100 -0.53 -3.00 0.61
CA ARG A 100 -1.00 -4.19 1.33
C ARG A 100 0.07 -4.76 2.25
N ALA A 101 1.32 -4.78 1.79
CA ALA A 101 2.42 -5.22 2.64
C ALA A 101 2.59 -4.28 3.83
N ALA A 102 2.52 -2.97 3.58
CA ALA A 102 2.60 -1.97 4.64
C ALA A 102 1.45 -2.13 5.64
N ALA A 103 0.24 -2.40 5.14
CA ALA A 103 -0.92 -2.58 6.00
C ALA A 103 -0.75 -3.80 6.92
N GLU A 104 -0.15 -4.88 6.40
CA GLU A 104 0.13 -6.04 7.24
C GLU A 104 1.11 -5.70 8.36
N ILE A 105 2.11 -4.87 8.05
CA ILE A 105 3.03 -4.40 9.09
C ILE A 105 2.27 -3.54 10.10
N GLY A 106 1.39 -2.66 9.61
CA GLY A 106 0.60 -1.79 10.47
C GLY A 106 -0.32 -2.54 11.42
N LYS A 107 -0.84 -3.68 10.99
CA LYS A 107 -1.68 -4.51 11.87
C LYS A 107 -0.91 -5.02 13.08
N ALA A 108 0.40 -5.20 12.95
CA ALA A 108 1.24 -5.69 14.03
C ALA A 108 1.70 -4.58 14.95
N VAL A 109 1.50 -3.33 14.61
CA VAL A 109 1.87 -2.18 15.44
C VAL A 109 0.84 -2.02 16.55
N LYS A 110 1.30 -1.85 17.74
CA LYS A 110 0.43 -1.69 18.90
C LYS A 110 0.25 -0.23 19.31
#